data_ee0442c7f66519c88766faf44f49c18d
#
_entry.id   ee0442c7f66519c88766faf44f49c18d
#
_cell.length_a   1.000
_cell.length_b   1.000
_cell.length_c   1.000
_cell.angle_alpha   90.00
_cell.angle_beta   90.00
_cell.angle_gamma   90.00
#
_symmetry.space_group_name_H-M   'P 1'
#
loop_
_entity.id
_entity.type
_entity.pdbx_description
1 polymer ?
#
loop_
_entity_poly.entity_id
_entity_poly.type
_entity_poly.pdbx_seq_one_letter_code
_entity_poly.pdbx_strand_id
1 'polypeptide(L)'
;MESTGEGDYENPWTYQGSTFTSDDIDSFFGYVYCITNLQSGKKYIGRKYFTQRRKPRRGKRRVTSESDWKKYYGSSDELKSDVKRLGKENFKREIISLHKTLGKVNYEETRQLFLNNVLTEALDDGTPAYYNSNILGRYMKKNYGEFVISG
;
A
#
# COMPACT_ATOMS: atom_id res chain seq x y z
N MET A 1 17.81 -22.46 2.94
CA MET A 1 17.62 -21.80 2.45
C MET A 1 18.19 -21.00 1.97
N GLU A 2 18.29 -20.72 1.44
CA GLU A 2 18.63 -19.90 0.99
C GLU A 2 18.47 -18.98 0.43
N SER A 3 18.70 -18.39 0.71
CA SER A 3 18.17 -17.39 0.21
C SER A 3 18.96 -16.57 -0.56
N THR A 4 19.06 -16.25 -1.35
CA THR A 4 19.56 -15.57 -2.38
C THR A 4 19.28 -14.15 -2.33
N GLY A 5 19.22 -13.41 -3.33
CA GLY A 5 18.85 -12.03 -3.36
C GLY A 5 17.50 -11.74 -2.71
N GLU A 6 16.81 -12.77 -2.30
CA GLU A 6 15.56 -12.63 -1.61
C GLU A 6 15.72 -12.27 -0.13
N GLY A 7 16.95 -12.26 0.39
CA GLY A 7 17.18 -11.97 1.79
C GLY A 7 16.66 -10.61 2.21
N ASP A 8 16.52 -9.67 1.27
CA ASP A 8 16.01 -8.34 1.56
C ASP A 8 14.49 -8.25 1.51
N TYR A 9 13.82 -9.30 1.10
CA TYR A 9 12.37 -9.29 0.92
C TYR A 9 11.72 -9.80 2.21
N GLU A 10 11.80 -8.97 3.24
CA GLU A 10 11.22 -9.30 4.54
C GLU A 10 9.72 -9.01 4.54
N ASN A 11 8.97 -9.85 5.27
CA ASN A 11 7.53 -9.68 5.40
C ASN A 11 6.89 -9.45 4.02
N PRO A 12 7.02 -10.42 3.12
CA PRO A 12 6.66 -10.20 1.73
C PRO A 12 5.17 -9.94 1.52
N TRP A 13 4.87 -9.27 0.41
CA TRP A 13 3.50 -9.15 -0.06
C TRP A 13 2.92 -10.52 -0.35
N THR A 14 1.64 -10.70 -0.05
CA THR A 14 0.92 -11.92 -0.42
C THR A 14 -0.21 -11.58 -1.39
N TYR A 15 -0.53 -12.54 -2.22
CA TYR A 15 -1.66 -12.44 -3.13
C TYR A 15 -2.41 -13.77 -3.04
N GLN A 16 -3.68 -13.68 -2.63
CA GLN A 16 -4.50 -14.88 -2.45
C GLN A 16 -3.82 -15.93 -1.55
N GLY A 17 -3.15 -15.42 -0.51
CA GLY A 17 -2.55 -16.28 0.49
C GLY A 17 -1.14 -16.78 0.20
N SER A 18 -0.59 -16.47 -0.97
CA SER A 18 0.76 -16.92 -1.34
C SER A 18 1.69 -15.73 -1.49
N THR A 19 2.97 -15.97 -1.19
CA THR A 19 3.99 -14.94 -1.37
C THR A 19 4.07 -14.50 -2.82
N PHE A 20 4.05 -13.19 -3.04
CA PHE A 20 4.15 -12.60 -4.37
C PHE A 20 5.59 -12.19 -4.65
N THR A 21 6.14 -12.66 -5.76
CA THR A 21 7.55 -12.42 -6.10
C THR A 21 7.67 -11.68 -7.42
N SER A 22 8.90 -11.29 -7.77
CA SER A 22 9.16 -10.65 -9.06
C SER A 22 8.73 -11.50 -10.24
N ASP A 23 8.80 -12.83 -10.10
CA ASP A 23 8.38 -13.72 -11.17
C ASP A 23 6.88 -13.67 -11.44
N ASP A 24 6.11 -13.21 -10.46
CA ASP A 24 4.65 -13.12 -10.58
C ASP A 24 4.18 -11.82 -11.22
N ILE A 25 5.09 -10.88 -11.44
CA ILE A 25 4.72 -9.58 -12.02
C ILE A 25 4.16 -9.75 -13.43
N ASP A 26 4.81 -10.63 -14.22
CA ASP A 26 4.36 -10.91 -15.60
C ASP A 26 4.08 -9.61 -16.34
N SER A 27 2.87 -9.44 -16.89
CA SER A 27 2.50 -8.24 -17.63
C SER A 27 1.72 -7.24 -16.78
N PHE A 28 1.63 -7.44 -15.47
CA PHE A 28 0.90 -6.52 -14.62
C PHE A 28 1.67 -5.21 -14.45
N PHE A 29 0.93 -4.11 -14.50
CA PHE A 29 1.50 -2.77 -14.33
C PHE A 29 1.62 -2.40 -12.87
N GLY A 30 0.64 -2.79 -12.06
CA GLY A 30 0.63 -2.45 -10.66
C GLY A 30 -0.48 -3.17 -9.91
N TYR A 31 -0.62 -2.80 -8.64
CA TYR A 31 -1.57 -3.49 -7.78
C TYR A 31 -2.21 -2.53 -6.79
N VAL A 32 -3.39 -2.94 -6.33
CA VAL A 32 -4.09 -2.31 -5.21
C VAL A 32 -3.89 -3.21 -4.00
N TYR A 33 -3.64 -2.62 -2.84
CA TYR A 33 -3.23 -3.39 -1.67
C TYR A 33 -3.90 -2.89 -0.40
N CYS A 34 -3.82 -3.75 0.62
CA CYS A 34 -4.20 -3.40 1.99
C CYS A 34 -3.08 -3.80 2.93
N ILE A 35 -2.65 -2.86 3.77
CA ILE A 35 -1.68 -3.14 4.83
C ILE A 35 -2.44 -3.07 6.14
N THR A 36 -2.31 -4.11 6.96
CA THR A 36 -3.02 -4.20 8.24
C THR A 36 -2.03 -4.23 9.38
N ASN A 37 -2.22 -3.32 10.34
CA ASN A 37 -1.51 -3.35 11.62
C ASN A 37 -2.15 -4.46 12.44
N LEU A 38 -1.42 -5.54 12.67
CA LEU A 38 -1.98 -6.73 13.32
C LEU A 38 -2.25 -6.51 14.81
N GLN A 39 -1.66 -5.49 15.43
CA GLN A 39 -1.90 -5.19 16.83
C GLN A 39 -3.19 -4.41 17.03
N SER A 40 -3.47 -3.45 16.17
CA SER A 40 -4.63 -2.57 16.32
C SER A 40 -5.78 -2.91 15.40
N GLY A 41 -5.51 -3.58 14.29
CA GLY A 41 -6.49 -3.79 13.24
C GLY A 41 -6.61 -2.63 12.27
N LYS A 42 -5.85 -1.55 12.49
CA LYS A 42 -5.91 -0.38 11.61
C LYS A 42 -5.29 -0.70 10.27
N LYS A 43 -5.89 -0.17 9.19
CA LYS A 43 -5.52 -0.56 7.83
C LYS A 43 -5.18 0.64 6.96
N TYR A 44 -4.50 0.36 5.86
CA TYR A 44 -4.24 1.35 4.83
C TYR A 44 -4.46 0.71 3.47
N ILE A 45 -5.25 1.35 2.61
CA ILE A 45 -5.48 0.90 1.25
C ILE A 45 -4.76 1.86 0.31
N GLY A 46 -4.01 1.30 -0.65
CA GLY A 46 -3.27 2.12 -1.58
C GLY A 46 -3.00 1.38 -2.87
N ARG A 47 -2.15 2.00 -3.69
CA ARG A 47 -1.72 1.40 -4.93
C ARG A 47 -0.21 1.51 -5.06
N LYS A 48 0.36 0.63 -5.88
CA LYS A 48 1.79 0.68 -6.16
C LYS A 48 2.01 0.14 -7.56
N TYR A 49 2.94 0.77 -8.28
CA TYR A 49 3.32 0.29 -9.60
C TYR A 49 4.59 -0.56 -9.49
N PHE A 50 4.69 -1.58 -10.32
CA PHE A 50 5.85 -2.47 -10.27
C PHE A 50 7.10 -1.85 -10.87
N THR A 51 6.93 -0.88 -11.78
CA THR A 51 8.07 -0.24 -12.43
C THR A 51 8.03 1.25 -12.21
N GLN A 52 9.19 1.87 -12.36
CA GLN A 52 9.30 3.32 -12.31
C GLN A 52 10.16 3.77 -13.48
N ARG A 53 9.85 4.97 -13.98
CA ARG A 53 10.65 5.58 -15.02
C ARG A 53 11.63 6.54 -14.38
N ARG A 54 12.88 6.40 -14.74
CA ARG A 54 13.89 7.35 -14.31
C ARG A 54 13.96 8.49 -15.30
N LYS A 55 14.16 9.70 -14.77
CA LYS A 55 14.42 10.85 -15.60
C LYS A 55 15.66 10.55 -16.44
N PRO A 56 15.62 10.76 -17.77
CA PRO A 56 16.78 10.44 -18.58
C PRO A 56 17.91 11.42 -18.29
N ARG A 57 19.13 10.92 -18.30
CA ARG A 57 20.28 11.79 -18.31
C ARG A 57 20.29 12.52 -19.66
N ARG A 58 20.94 13.67 -19.65
CA ARG A 58 21.06 14.45 -20.87
C ARG A 58 21.56 13.58 -22.02
N GLY A 59 20.79 13.54 -23.11
CA GLY A 59 21.16 12.77 -24.28
C GLY A 59 20.92 11.28 -24.19
N LYS A 60 20.28 10.79 -23.11
CA LYS A 60 20.01 9.37 -22.93
C LYS A 60 18.53 9.09 -22.96
N ARG A 61 18.19 7.84 -23.28
CA ARG A 61 16.81 7.39 -23.26
C ARG A 61 16.30 7.28 -21.82
N ARG A 62 15.00 7.44 -21.67
CA ARG A 62 14.33 7.18 -20.40
C ARG A 62 14.40 5.69 -20.12
N VAL A 63 14.81 5.31 -18.91
CA VAL A 63 14.97 3.92 -18.52
C VAL A 63 13.87 3.54 -17.55
N THR A 64 13.24 2.38 -17.79
CA THR A 64 12.25 1.80 -16.89
C THR A 64 12.94 0.73 -16.05
N SER A 65 12.75 0.78 -14.75
CA SER A 65 13.31 -0.21 -13.84
C SER A 65 12.25 -0.66 -12.85
N GLU A 66 12.52 -1.78 -12.18
CA GLU A 66 11.61 -2.25 -11.13
C GLU A 66 11.59 -1.22 -10.00
N SER A 67 10.39 -0.95 -9.46
CA SER A 67 10.22 0.00 -8.37
C SER A 67 10.63 -0.65 -7.04
N ASP A 68 10.54 0.11 -5.95
CA ASP A 68 10.82 -0.38 -4.61
C ASP A 68 9.66 -1.12 -3.96
N TRP A 69 8.79 -1.71 -4.79
CA TRP A 69 7.56 -2.33 -4.30
C TRP A 69 7.77 -3.37 -3.21
N LYS A 70 8.89 -4.10 -3.25
CA LYS A 70 9.16 -5.14 -2.24
C LYS A 70 9.34 -4.58 -0.85
N LYS A 71 9.85 -3.34 -0.74
CA LYS A 71 10.12 -2.69 0.54
C LYS A 71 9.04 -1.68 0.92
N TYR A 72 8.04 -1.53 0.10
CA TYR A 72 7.08 -0.44 0.21
C TYR A 72 6.02 -0.73 1.28
N TYR A 73 5.78 0.22 2.16
CA TYR A 73 4.77 0.15 3.21
C TYR A 73 3.79 1.32 3.13
N GLY A 74 3.45 1.74 1.92
CA GLY A 74 2.47 2.80 1.73
C GLY A 74 3.06 4.19 1.78
N SER A 75 2.22 5.19 1.57
CA SER A 75 2.66 6.59 1.53
C SER A 75 2.23 7.37 2.78
N SER A 76 1.55 6.73 3.72
CA SER A 76 1.11 7.40 4.95
C SER A 76 2.28 7.51 5.92
N ASP A 77 2.56 8.72 6.39
CA ASP A 77 3.62 8.92 7.38
C ASP A 77 3.28 8.26 8.70
N GLU A 78 2.02 8.27 9.10
CA GLU A 78 1.58 7.61 10.32
C GLU A 78 1.81 6.10 10.23
N LEU A 79 1.46 5.49 9.11
CA LEU A 79 1.68 4.06 8.91
C LEU A 79 3.17 3.72 8.96
N LYS A 80 4.00 4.50 8.24
CA LYS A 80 5.44 4.26 8.22
C LYS A 80 6.05 4.38 9.61
N SER A 81 5.57 5.34 10.39
CA SER A 81 6.02 5.53 11.77
C SER A 81 5.67 4.32 12.62
N ASP A 82 4.45 3.80 12.48
CA ASP A 82 4.04 2.62 13.23
C ASP A 82 4.84 1.38 12.82
N VAL A 83 5.12 1.23 11.53
CA VAL A 83 5.94 0.10 11.05
C VAL A 83 7.33 0.16 11.68
N LYS A 84 7.92 1.34 11.74
CA LYS A 84 9.24 1.51 12.34
C LYS A 84 9.20 1.23 13.85
N ARG A 85 8.16 1.69 14.52
CA ARG A 85 8.03 1.57 15.97
C ARG A 85 7.69 0.16 16.40
N LEU A 86 6.80 -0.50 15.68
CA LEU A 86 6.26 -1.81 16.09
C LEU A 86 6.98 -2.99 15.45
N GLY A 87 7.67 -2.77 14.32
CA GLY A 87 8.34 -3.83 13.59
C GLY A 87 7.52 -4.32 12.41
N LYS A 88 8.21 -4.64 11.32
CA LYS A 88 7.57 -5.07 10.07
C LYS A 88 6.72 -6.32 10.25
N GLU A 89 7.15 -7.22 11.13
CA GLU A 89 6.45 -8.49 11.35
C GLU A 89 5.05 -8.29 11.93
N ASN A 90 4.74 -7.11 12.44
CA ASN A 90 3.41 -6.81 12.99
C ASN A 90 2.47 -6.21 11.95
N PHE A 91 2.87 -6.21 10.69
CA PHE A 91 2.05 -5.66 9.61
C PHE A 91 1.90 -6.68 8.50
N LYS A 92 0.66 -6.86 8.05
CA LYS A 92 0.36 -7.79 6.96
C LYS A 92 0.18 -6.99 5.68
N ARG A 93 0.91 -7.35 4.63
CA ARG A 93 0.82 -6.68 3.34
C ARG A 93 0.15 -7.60 2.35
N GLU A 94 -1.06 -7.22 1.91
CA GLU A 94 -1.84 -8.06 1.01
C GLU A 94 -2.16 -7.32 -0.27
N ILE A 95 -1.94 -7.99 -1.39
CA ILE A 95 -2.38 -7.49 -2.69
C ILE A 95 -3.83 -7.87 -2.86
N ILE A 96 -4.68 -6.86 -3.08
CA ILE A 96 -6.11 -7.07 -3.31
C ILE A 96 -6.34 -7.46 -4.76
N SER A 97 -5.70 -6.75 -5.70
CA SER A 97 -5.93 -6.97 -7.12
C SER A 97 -4.74 -6.50 -7.94
N LEU A 98 -4.55 -7.16 -9.09
CA LEU A 98 -3.47 -6.89 -10.02
C LEU A 98 -4.07 -6.34 -11.31
N HIS A 99 -3.41 -5.35 -11.91
CA HIS A 99 -3.96 -4.68 -13.09
C HIS A 99 -2.86 -4.40 -14.11
N LYS A 100 -3.25 -4.41 -15.38
CA LYS A 100 -2.29 -4.29 -16.48
C LYS A 100 -2.09 -2.86 -16.99
N THR A 101 -2.89 -1.92 -16.51
CA THR A 101 -2.77 -0.53 -16.96
C THR A 101 -2.82 0.42 -15.77
N LEU A 102 -2.18 1.58 -15.96
CA LEU A 102 -2.21 2.65 -14.96
C LEU A 102 -3.64 3.05 -14.62
N GLY A 103 -4.48 3.18 -15.63
CA GLY A 103 -5.86 3.60 -15.42
C GLY A 103 -6.64 2.62 -14.57
N LYS A 104 -6.45 1.32 -14.81
CA LYS A 104 -7.16 0.30 -14.04
C LYS A 104 -6.70 0.24 -12.60
N VAL A 105 -5.39 0.38 -12.36
CA VAL A 105 -4.89 0.44 -10.98
C VAL A 105 -5.52 1.62 -10.25
N ASN A 106 -5.49 2.79 -10.86
CA ASN A 106 -5.99 4.00 -10.23
C ASN A 106 -7.50 3.93 -10.00
N TYR A 107 -8.24 3.39 -10.95
CA TYR A 107 -9.68 3.25 -10.81
C TYR A 107 -10.02 2.31 -9.65
N GLU A 108 -9.36 1.15 -9.60
CA GLU A 108 -9.68 0.16 -8.57
C GLU A 108 -9.28 0.65 -7.18
N GLU A 109 -8.15 1.36 -7.06
CA GLU A 109 -7.78 1.95 -5.79
C GLU A 109 -8.86 2.91 -5.30
N THR A 110 -9.30 3.80 -6.18
CA THR A 110 -10.32 4.79 -5.82
C THR A 110 -11.62 4.10 -5.40
N ARG A 111 -12.00 3.07 -6.17
CA ARG A 111 -13.21 2.30 -5.84
C ARG A 111 -13.09 1.65 -4.46
N GLN A 112 -11.94 1.07 -4.15
CA GLN A 112 -11.73 0.41 -2.86
C GLN A 112 -11.76 1.42 -1.72
N LEU A 113 -11.23 2.61 -1.92
CA LEU A 113 -11.22 3.64 -0.89
C LEU A 113 -12.65 4.06 -0.52
N PHE A 114 -13.51 4.24 -1.51
CA PHE A 114 -14.92 4.57 -1.24
C PHE A 114 -15.69 3.38 -0.70
N LEU A 115 -15.48 2.22 -1.28
CA LEU A 115 -16.22 1.01 -0.90
C LEU A 115 -15.98 0.65 0.57
N ASN A 116 -14.77 0.86 1.06
CA ASN A 116 -14.40 0.53 2.44
C ASN A 116 -14.61 1.69 3.41
N ASN A 117 -15.13 2.80 2.96
CA ASN A 117 -15.41 3.97 3.80
C ASN A 117 -14.19 4.38 4.62
N VAL A 118 -13.03 4.49 3.95
CA VAL A 118 -11.77 4.71 4.65
C VAL A 118 -11.72 6.04 5.42
N LEU A 119 -12.57 7.01 5.05
CA LEU A 119 -12.58 8.31 5.71
C LEU A 119 -13.47 8.33 6.94
N THR A 120 -14.36 7.36 7.11
CA THR A 120 -15.37 7.40 8.17
C THR A 120 -15.40 6.16 9.05
N GLU A 121 -14.81 5.05 8.62
CA GLU A 121 -14.85 3.81 9.38
C GLU A 121 -14.03 3.92 10.66
N ALA A 122 -14.56 3.39 11.77
CA ALA A 122 -13.90 3.45 13.07
C ALA A 122 -13.68 2.05 13.62
N LEU A 123 -12.63 1.90 14.42
CA LEU A 123 -12.41 0.70 15.21
C LEU A 123 -13.37 0.68 16.38
N ASP A 124 -13.40 -0.45 17.11
CA ASP A 124 -14.34 -0.62 18.23
C ASP A 124 -14.21 0.46 19.29
N ASP A 125 -13.00 1.01 19.44
CA ASP A 125 -12.75 2.08 20.41
C ASP A 125 -13.09 3.47 19.89
N GLY A 126 -13.60 3.56 18.67
CA GLY A 126 -13.99 4.84 18.07
C GLY A 126 -12.86 5.58 17.36
N THR A 127 -11.65 5.05 17.35
CA THR A 127 -10.53 5.69 16.61
C THR A 127 -10.60 5.29 15.14
N PRO A 128 -9.91 6.04 14.25
CA PRO A 128 -9.98 5.73 12.82
C PRO A 128 -9.53 4.32 12.50
N ALA A 129 -10.31 3.62 11.69
CA ALA A 129 -9.96 2.27 11.27
C ALA A 129 -8.92 2.25 10.14
N TYR A 130 -8.68 3.39 9.50
CA TYR A 130 -7.76 3.48 8.38
C TYR A 130 -6.74 4.60 8.57
N TYR A 131 -5.51 4.35 8.13
CA TYR A 131 -4.47 5.38 8.09
C TYR A 131 -4.72 6.41 6.98
N ASN A 132 -5.58 6.06 6.01
CA ASN A 132 -5.85 6.94 4.86
C ASN A 132 -6.40 8.29 5.33
N SER A 133 -5.79 9.38 4.88
CA SER A 133 -6.18 10.73 5.28
C SER A 133 -7.10 11.41 4.28
N ASN A 134 -7.17 10.89 3.06
CA ASN A 134 -7.95 11.52 2.00
C ASN A 134 -8.22 10.53 0.88
N ILE A 135 -9.15 10.93 0.01
CA ILE A 135 -9.38 10.25 -1.27
C ILE A 135 -9.18 11.28 -2.36
N LEU A 136 -8.24 10.99 -3.28
CA LEU A 136 -7.93 11.84 -4.44
C LEU A 136 -7.45 13.24 -4.06
N GLY A 137 -6.97 13.44 -2.83
CA GLY A 137 -6.59 14.77 -2.39
C GLY A 137 -7.75 15.75 -2.33
N ARG A 138 -8.98 15.26 -2.47
CA ARG A 138 -10.18 16.10 -2.54
C ARG A 138 -11.06 15.92 -1.32
N TYR A 139 -11.26 14.67 -0.91
CA TYR A 139 -12.11 14.36 0.23
C TYR A 139 -11.21 14.05 1.42
N MET A 140 -11.31 14.87 2.48
CA MET A 140 -10.38 14.77 3.60
C MET A 140 -11.05 14.11 4.78
N LYS A 141 -10.36 13.16 5.41
CA LYS A 141 -10.88 12.45 6.59
C LYS A 141 -11.32 13.43 7.68
N LYS A 142 -10.54 14.49 7.89
CA LYS A 142 -10.84 15.47 8.94
C LYS A 142 -12.20 16.14 8.76
N ASN A 143 -12.76 16.15 7.54
CA ASN A 143 -14.03 16.80 7.26
C ASN A 143 -15.23 15.87 7.40
N TYR A 144 -15.02 14.56 7.34
CA TYR A 144 -16.13 13.61 7.30
C TYR A 144 -16.10 12.59 8.43
N GLY A 145 -14.95 12.35 9.04
CA GLY A 145 -14.82 11.36 10.08
C GLY A 145 -15.31 11.87 11.42
N GLU A 146 -15.98 11.00 12.17
CA GLU A 146 -16.42 11.30 13.53
C GLU A 146 -15.75 10.30 14.44
N PHE A 147 -14.60 10.65 14.95
CA PHE A 147 -13.77 9.73 15.71
C PHE A 147 -13.57 10.18 17.14
N VAL A 148 -13.29 9.21 18.00
CA VAL A 148 -12.87 9.51 19.35
C VAL A 148 -11.47 10.12 19.29
N ILE A 149 -11.29 11.28 19.87
CA ILE A 149 -10.00 11.94 19.95
C ILE A 149 -9.44 11.62 21.33
N SER A 150 -8.36 10.85 21.34
CA SER A 150 -7.72 10.56 22.61
C SER A 150 -6.86 11.75 22.95
N GLY A 151 -7.11 12.29 24.02
CA GLY A 151 -6.42 13.45 24.35
C GLY A 151 -5.95 13.82 25.49
#